data_2b00f837a11ed5d4243aff73cffe0c79
#
_entry.id   2b00f837a11ed5d4243aff73cffe0c79
#
_cell.length_a   1.000
_cell.length_b   1.000
_cell.length_c   1.000
_cell.angle_alpha   90.00
_cell.angle_beta   90.00
_cell.angle_gamma   90.00
#
_symmetry.space_group_name_H-M   'P 1'
#
loop_
_entity.id
_entity.type
_entity.pdbx_description
1 polymer ?
#
loop_
_entity_poly.entity_id
_entity_poly.type
_entity_poly.pdbx_seq_one_letter_code
_entity_poly.pdbx_strand_id
1 'polypeptide(L)'
;PFSNMVIGDMQTLGSISHDYSAQKARGVQVVHAKVQAVDAMVRMVALDNGKVIHYDKLVLSPGIDFKWEAVEGMNAADAEVIPHAWRAGKQSTILRDQLKSMDDGGVVVVAPPENPFRCPPGPYERVSLIAHYLKQHKPKSKVLVLDAKDKFSKQALFQQGWDELYPGMVEWVSGSTGGRIDEIDVATRTLYTESGDKH
;
A
#
# COMPACT_ATOMS: atom_id res chain seq x y z
N PRO A 1 9.42 -2.98 1.53
CA PRO A 1 9.65 -1.83 2.42
C PRO A 1 9.40 -2.19 3.88
N PHE A 2 10.06 -1.52 4.81
CA PHE A 2 9.90 -1.78 6.26
C PHE A 2 8.47 -1.63 6.77
N SER A 3 7.63 -0.83 6.12
CA SER A 3 6.21 -0.72 6.47
C SER A 3 5.44 -2.04 6.37
N ASN A 4 5.82 -2.95 5.48
CA ASN A 4 5.22 -4.28 5.41
C ASN A 4 5.57 -5.13 6.65
N MET A 5 6.73 -4.90 7.29
CA MET A 5 7.08 -5.57 8.54
C MET A 5 6.20 -5.12 9.71
N VAL A 6 5.69 -3.88 9.68
CA VAL A 6 4.68 -3.41 10.65
C VAL A 6 3.36 -4.13 10.44
N ILE A 7 2.95 -4.33 9.20
CA ILE A 7 1.71 -5.07 8.85
C ILE A 7 1.81 -6.52 9.33
N GLY A 8 2.96 -7.17 9.11
CA GLY A 8 3.23 -8.54 9.57
C GLY A 8 3.53 -8.66 11.07
N ASP A 9 3.36 -7.59 11.84
CA ASP A 9 3.65 -7.52 13.30
C ASP A 9 5.09 -7.86 13.71
N MET A 10 6.03 -7.75 12.76
CA MET A 10 7.45 -8.03 13.00
C MET A 10 8.21 -6.80 13.54
N GLN A 11 7.68 -5.60 13.32
CA GLN A 11 8.23 -4.32 13.82
C GLN A 11 7.13 -3.35 14.21
N THR A 12 7.47 -2.37 15.04
CA THR A 12 6.56 -1.27 15.37
C THR A 12 6.73 -0.11 14.39
N LEU A 13 5.70 0.72 14.23
CA LEU A 13 5.82 1.93 13.42
C LEU A 13 6.91 2.87 13.96
N GLY A 14 7.04 2.97 15.28
CA GLY A 14 8.06 3.80 15.92
C GLY A 14 9.49 3.34 15.60
N SER A 15 9.75 2.03 15.53
CA SER A 15 11.09 1.50 15.24
C SER A 15 11.58 1.78 13.81
N ILE A 16 10.66 2.05 12.88
CA ILE A 16 10.97 2.36 11.48
C ILE A 16 10.80 3.85 11.15
N SER A 17 10.42 4.67 12.13
CA SER A 17 10.23 6.11 11.95
C SER A 17 11.49 6.85 12.38
N HIS A 18 12.01 7.69 11.49
CA HIS A 18 13.19 8.51 11.74
C HIS A 18 12.87 9.98 11.53
N ASP A 19 13.45 10.84 12.33
CA ASP A 19 13.36 12.29 12.16
C ASP A 19 14.50 12.83 11.26
N TYR A 20 14.53 14.14 11.08
CA TYR A 20 15.55 14.83 10.30
C TYR A 20 16.65 15.47 11.14
N SER A 21 16.86 15.01 12.38
CA SER A 21 17.86 15.59 13.31
C SER A 21 19.28 15.52 12.74
N ALA A 22 19.64 14.38 12.12
CA ALA A 22 20.95 14.21 11.52
C ALA A 22 21.19 15.15 10.31
N GLN A 23 20.15 15.41 9.49
CA GLN A 23 20.21 16.37 8.39
C GLN A 23 20.32 17.80 8.92
N LYS A 24 19.54 18.16 9.93
CA LYS A 24 19.61 19.46 10.59
C LYS A 24 20.99 19.72 11.18
N ALA A 25 21.60 18.72 11.82
CA ALA A 25 22.96 18.83 12.37
C ALA A 25 24.04 19.09 11.29
N ARG A 26 23.75 18.74 10.02
CA ARG A 26 24.61 19.01 8.86
C ARG A 26 24.28 20.35 8.19
N GLY A 27 23.44 21.20 8.76
CA GLY A 27 23.09 22.51 8.24
C GLY A 27 21.89 22.51 7.28
N VAL A 28 21.19 21.38 7.09
CA VAL A 28 19.99 21.31 6.25
C VAL A 28 18.82 22.01 6.97
N GLN A 29 18.22 22.98 6.33
CA GLN A 29 16.98 23.59 6.81
C GLN A 29 15.78 22.72 6.38
N VAL A 30 15.12 22.10 7.36
CA VAL A 30 13.93 21.27 7.13
C VAL A 30 12.68 22.10 7.37
N VAL A 31 11.86 22.26 6.34
CA VAL A 31 10.60 22.98 6.38
C VAL A 31 9.45 21.99 6.16
N HIS A 32 8.57 21.86 7.15
CA HIS A 32 7.36 21.04 7.06
C HIS A 32 6.21 21.90 6.52
N ALA A 33 6.02 21.88 5.20
CA ALA A 33 4.99 22.60 4.49
C ALA A 33 4.76 21.93 3.12
N LYS A 34 3.59 22.17 2.52
CA LYS A 34 3.30 21.74 1.14
C LYS A 34 3.75 22.80 0.15
N VAL A 35 4.37 22.36 -0.94
CA VAL A 35 4.64 23.22 -2.08
C VAL A 35 3.33 23.46 -2.82
N GLN A 36 2.95 24.72 -2.98
CA GLN A 36 1.78 25.14 -3.76
C GLN A 36 2.12 25.48 -5.20
N ALA A 37 3.26 26.13 -5.41
CA ALA A 37 3.70 26.53 -6.74
C ALA A 37 5.22 26.58 -6.83
N VAL A 38 5.71 26.37 -8.05
CA VAL A 38 7.12 26.58 -8.42
C VAL A 38 7.15 27.55 -9.58
N ASP A 39 7.83 28.67 -9.42
CA ASP A 39 8.13 29.59 -10.49
C ASP A 39 9.60 29.42 -10.92
N ALA A 40 9.80 28.80 -12.08
CA ALA A 40 11.13 28.51 -12.60
C ALA A 40 11.83 29.75 -13.16
N MET A 41 11.08 30.79 -13.56
CA MET A 41 11.65 32.02 -14.15
C MET A 41 12.34 32.85 -13.09
N VAL A 42 11.72 33.01 -11.93
CA VAL A 42 12.28 33.73 -10.79
C VAL A 42 12.89 32.84 -9.73
N ARG A 43 12.97 31.52 -10.00
CA ARG A 43 13.57 30.52 -9.12
C ARG A 43 13.00 30.56 -7.69
N MET A 44 11.69 30.41 -7.60
CA MET A 44 10.93 30.56 -6.37
C MET A 44 10.02 29.37 -6.14
N VAL A 45 9.90 28.96 -4.88
CA VAL A 45 8.93 27.95 -4.41
C VAL A 45 8.01 28.61 -3.40
N ALA A 46 6.70 28.62 -3.67
CA ALA A 46 5.68 29.07 -2.74
C ALA A 46 5.13 27.91 -1.91
N LEU A 47 4.98 28.11 -0.60
CA LEU A 47 4.51 27.14 0.37
C LEU A 47 3.10 27.48 0.85
N ASP A 48 2.36 26.46 1.33
CA ASP A 48 0.98 26.58 1.85
C ASP A 48 0.87 27.45 3.12
N ASN A 49 1.97 27.68 3.82
CA ASN A 49 2.06 28.55 4.99
C ASN A 49 2.43 30.01 4.65
N GLY A 50 2.38 30.39 3.37
CA GLY A 50 2.68 31.72 2.87
C GLY A 50 4.17 32.05 2.76
N LYS A 51 5.08 31.14 3.13
CA LYS A 51 6.52 31.34 2.95
C LYS A 51 6.93 31.10 1.49
N VAL A 52 7.97 31.80 1.11
CA VAL A 52 8.62 31.68 -0.21
C VAL A 52 10.08 31.29 0.01
N ILE A 53 10.56 30.34 -0.79
CA ILE A 53 11.95 29.91 -0.79
C ILE A 53 12.54 30.20 -2.17
N HIS A 54 13.61 30.97 -2.21
CA HIS A 54 14.42 31.16 -3.43
C HIS A 54 15.48 30.07 -3.53
N TYR A 55 15.82 29.66 -4.76
CA TYR A 55 16.79 28.60 -4.99
C TYR A 55 17.71 28.90 -6.18
N ASP A 56 18.92 28.39 -6.12
CA ASP A 56 19.84 28.33 -7.25
C ASP A 56 19.64 27.07 -8.08
N LYS A 57 19.39 25.94 -7.39
CA LYS A 57 19.08 24.63 -7.97
C LYS A 57 17.93 24.00 -7.21
N LEU A 58 17.00 23.38 -7.92
CA LEU A 58 15.82 22.72 -7.36
C LEU A 58 15.82 21.24 -7.76
N VAL A 59 15.60 20.37 -6.76
CA VAL A 59 15.28 18.95 -6.96
C VAL A 59 13.83 18.73 -6.61
N LEU A 60 13.02 18.29 -7.57
CA LEU A 60 11.61 17.97 -7.39
C LEU A 60 11.43 16.46 -7.20
N SER A 61 10.94 16.06 -6.03
CA SER A 61 10.64 14.66 -5.70
C SER A 61 9.27 14.56 -5.02
N PRO A 62 8.16 14.90 -5.71
CA PRO A 62 6.83 15.03 -5.08
C PRO A 62 6.22 13.70 -4.64
N GLY A 63 6.74 12.57 -5.14
CA GLY A 63 6.15 11.26 -4.90
C GLY A 63 4.97 10.96 -5.82
N ILE A 64 4.03 10.17 -5.33
CA ILE A 64 2.82 9.74 -6.05
C ILE A 64 1.57 10.01 -5.21
N ASP A 65 0.42 9.98 -5.88
CA ASP A 65 -0.89 9.95 -5.25
C ASP A 65 -1.72 8.78 -5.80
N PHE A 66 -2.97 8.66 -5.38
CA PHE A 66 -3.90 7.60 -5.75
C PHE A 66 -4.92 8.11 -6.76
N LYS A 67 -5.27 7.23 -7.70
CA LYS A 67 -6.39 7.43 -8.61
C LYS A 67 -7.60 6.72 -8.00
N TRP A 68 -8.29 7.40 -7.08
CA TRP A 68 -9.43 6.81 -6.37
C TRP A 68 -10.57 6.43 -7.30
N GLU A 69 -10.73 7.19 -8.38
CA GLU A 69 -11.73 6.97 -9.43
C GLU A 69 -11.47 5.73 -10.30
N ALA A 70 -10.35 5.05 -10.11
CA ALA A 70 -10.01 3.85 -10.88
C ALA A 70 -10.81 2.60 -10.47
N VAL A 71 -11.48 2.65 -9.31
CA VAL A 71 -12.37 1.58 -8.83
C VAL A 71 -13.64 2.24 -8.35
N GLU A 72 -14.79 1.81 -8.87
CA GLU A 72 -16.09 2.33 -8.47
C GLU A 72 -16.36 2.07 -6.98
N GLY A 73 -16.98 3.02 -6.29
CA GLY A 73 -17.30 2.93 -4.87
C GLY A 73 -16.16 3.33 -3.92
N MET A 74 -14.95 3.67 -4.42
CA MET A 74 -13.80 4.08 -3.58
C MET A 74 -13.50 5.58 -3.68
N ASN A 75 -13.20 6.17 -2.53
CA ASN A 75 -12.65 7.53 -2.42
C ASN A 75 -11.57 7.60 -1.32
N ALA A 76 -10.95 8.76 -1.15
CA ALA A 76 -9.84 8.93 -0.19
C ALA A 76 -10.22 8.69 1.27
N ALA A 77 -11.48 8.94 1.67
CA ALA A 77 -11.94 8.72 3.04
C ALA A 77 -12.11 7.24 3.36
N ASP A 78 -12.43 6.43 2.35
CA ASP A 78 -12.66 4.99 2.48
C ASP A 78 -11.39 4.21 2.84
N ALA A 79 -10.22 4.82 2.66
CA ALA A 79 -8.94 4.26 3.10
C ALA A 79 -8.83 4.05 4.62
N GLU A 80 -9.71 4.64 5.42
CA GLU A 80 -9.82 4.36 6.86
C GLU A 80 -10.54 3.01 7.14
N VAL A 81 -11.33 2.52 6.20
CA VAL A 81 -12.08 1.26 6.29
C VAL A 81 -11.40 0.15 5.46
N ILE A 82 -11.04 0.47 4.22
CA ILE A 82 -10.31 -0.42 3.30
C ILE A 82 -8.92 0.19 3.03
N PRO A 83 -7.92 -0.15 3.87
CA PRO A 83 -6.62 0.52 3.81
C PRO A 83 -5.81 0.08 2.61
N HIS A 84 -5.33 1.05 1.82
CA HIS A 84 -4.33 0.78 0.78
C HIS A 84 -2.97 0.43 1.39
N ALA A 85 -2.66 0.89 2.61
CA ALA A 85 -1.39 0.73 3.33
C ALA A 85 -0.11 0.98 2.46
N TRP A 86 -0.23 1.79 1.42
CA TRP A 86 0.86 2.14 0.50
C TRP A 86 1.71 3.30 1.01
N ARG A 87 1.08 4.21 1.75
CA ARG A 87 1.77 5.22 2.56
C ARG A 87 2.03 4.64 3.94
N ALA A 88 3.29 4.60 4.35
CA ALA A 88 3.66 4.19 5.71
C ALA A 88 3.05 5.16 6.75
N GLY A 89 2.77 4.65 7.94
CA GLY A 89 2.15 5.40 9.03
C GLY A 89 0.79 4.79 9.43
N LYS A 90 -0.22 5.62 9.64
CA LYS A 90 -1.56 5.21 10.10
C LYS A 90 -2.14 4.07 9.24
N GLN A 91 -1.97 4.10 7.93
CA GLN A 91 -2.46 3.06 7.03
C GLN A 91 -1.86 1.67 7.33
N SER A 92 -0.57 1.60 7.69
CA SER A 92 0.07 0.34 8.06
C SER A 92 -0.45 -0.21 9.39
N THR A 93 -0.76 0.67 10.35
CA THR A 93 -1.32 0.25 11.64
C THR A 93 -2.79 -0.15 11.52
N ILE A 94 -3.59 0.52 10.70
CA ILE A 94 -4.99 0.14 10.45
C ILE A 94 -5.03 -1.30 9.89
N LEU A 95 -4.25 -1.58 8.85
CA LEU A 95 -4.24 -2.94 8.25
C LEU A 95 -3.74 -4.00 9.25
N ARG A 96 -2.68 -3.70 10.00
CA ARG A 96 -2.20 -4.61 11.06
C ARG A 96 -3.29 -4.89 12.10
N ASP A 97 -3.98 -3.86 12.57
CA ASP A 97 -4.99 -3.99 13.61
C ASP A 97 -6.22 -4.75 13.08
N GLN A 98 -6.57 -4.60 11.81
CA GLN A 98 -7.58 -5.41 11.13
C GLN A 98 -7.17 -6.90 11.05
N LEU A 99 -5.91 -7.19 10.71
CA LEU A 99 -5.40 -8.57 10.73
C LEU A 99 -5.46 -9.18 12.13
N LYS A 100 -5.15 -8.39 13.16
CA LYS A 100 -5.20 -8.84 14.55
C LYS A 100 -6.63 -9.12 15.03
N SER A 101 -7.59 -8.28 14.64
CA SER A 101 -8.99 -8.39 15.05
C SER A 101 -9.80 -9.41 14.25
N MET A 102 -9.33 -9.82 13.06
CA MET A 102 -9.99 -10.83 12.24
C MET A 102 -10.01 -12.19 12.95
N ASP A 103 -11.10 -12.93 12.86
CA ASP A 103 -11.18 -14.30 13.38
C ASP A 103 -10.27 -15.26 12.58
N ASP A 104 -9.82 -16.35 13.24
CA ASP A 104 -9.11 -17.43 12.54
C ASP A 104 -10.08 -18.17 11.59
N GLY A 105 -9.71 -18.25 10.33
CA GLY A 105 -10.57 -18.73 9.23
C GLY A 105 -11.08 -17.59 8.34
N GLY A 106 -10.79 -16.34 8.68
CA GLY A 106 -11.09 -15.19 7.83
C GLY A 106 -10.25 -15.13 6.56
N VAL A 107 -10.72 -14.36 5.57
CA VAL A 107 -10.04 -14.15 4.29
C VAL A 107 -9.55 -12.71 4.19
N VAL A 108 -8.28 -12.55 3.88
CA VAL A 108 -7.70 -11.24 3.55
C VAL A 108 -7.66 -11.10 2.03
N VAL A 109 -8.39 -10.16 1.48
CA VAL A 109 -8.34 -9.87 0.06
C VAL A 109 -7.31 -8.78 -0.22
N VAL A 110 -6.43 -9.02 -1.19
CA VAL A 110 -5.46 -8.04 -1.69
C VAL A 110 -5.71 -7.82 -3.17
N ALA A 111 -6.02 -6.58 -3.55
CA ALA A 111 -6.30 -6.19 -4.93
C ALA A 111 -5.17 -5.32 -5.50
N PRO A 112 -4.15 -5.90 -6.15
CA PRO A 112 -3.10 -5.14 -6.82
C PRO A 112 -3.63 -4.39 -8.04
N PRO A 113 -3.25 -3.10 -8.24
CA PRO A 113 -3.74 -2.33 -9.37
C PRO A 113 -3.11 -2.76 -10.70
N GLU A 114 -3.68 -2.27 -11.79
CA GLU A 114 -3.09 -2.36 -13.12
C GLU A 114 -1.76 -1.59 -13.25
N ASN A 115 -1.00 -1.94 -14.27
CA ASN A 115 0.19 -1.18 -14.64
C ASN A 115 -0.17 0.13 -15.36
N PRO A 116 0.63 1.19 -15.22
CA PRO A 116 1.83 1.30 -14.37
C PRO A 116 1.48 1.70 -12.93
N PHE A 117 2.15 1.08 -11.96
CA PHE A 117 2.06 1.50 -10.56
C PHE A 117 3.44 1.45 -9.89
N ARG A 118 3.56 2.12 -8.73
CA ARG A 118 4.83 2.20 -8.03
C ARG A 118 5.13 0.92 -7.29
N CYS A 119 6.40 0.46 -7.36
CA CYS A 119 6.90 -0.72 -6.67
C CYS A 119 6.19 -2.03 -7.07
N PRO A 120 6.38 -2.50 -8.32
CA PRO A 120 5.68 -3.68 -8.84
C PRO A 120 5.70 -4.94 -7.96
N PRO A 121 6.76 -5.30 -7.20
CA PRO A 121 6.71 -6.43 -6.28
C PRO A 121 5.98 -6.14 -4.95
N GLY A 122 5.72 -4.88 -4.62
CA GLY A 122 5.23 -4.46 -3.30
C GLY A 122 3.94 -5.13 -2.80
N PRO A 123 2.89 -5.31 -3.63
CA PRO A 123 1.69 -6.04 -3.22
C PRO A 123 1.98 -7.48 -2.80
N TYR A 124 2.83 -8.17 -3.55
CA TYR A 124 3.15 -9.59 -3.34
C TYR A 124 4.11 -9.81 -2.16
N GLU A 125 5.01 -8.86 -1.90
CA GLU A 125 5.76 -8.80 -0.64
C GLU A 125 4.81 -8.66 0.56
N ARG A 126 3.77 -7.83 0.44
CA ARG A 126 2.74 -7.66 1.46
C ARG A 126 1.96 -8.94 1.69
N VAL A 127 1.50 -9.59 0.62
CA VAL A 127 0.85 -10.92 0.67
C VAL A 127 1.71 -11.91 1.46
N SER A 128 3.00 -11.97 1.17
CA SER A 128 3.93 -12.88 1.86
C SER A 128 4.03 -12.58 3.37
N LEU A 129 4.08 -11.31 3.77
CA LEU A 129 4.13 -10.96 5.20
C LEU A 129 2.80 -11.14 5.92
N ILE A 130 1.68 -10.92 5.23
CA ILE A 130 0.34 -11.26 5.76
C ILE A 130 0.25 -12.78 5.95
N ALA A 131 0.62 -13.58 4.95
CA ALA A 131 0.62 -15.03 5.04
C ALA A 131 1.52 -15.54 6.16
N HIS A 132 2.69 -14.90 6.36
CA HIS A 132 3.57 -15.20 7.49
C HIS A 132 2.89 -14.98 8.84
N TYR A 133 2.23 -13.83 9.01
CA TYR A 133 1.46 -13.53 10.21
C TYR A 133 0.31 -14.54 10.42
N LEU A 134 -0.47 -14.82 9.37
CA LEU A 134 -1.59 -15.76 9.45
C LEU A 134 -1.13 -17.17 9.81
N LYS A 135 -0.05 -17.66 9.21
CA LYS A 135 0.52 -18.98 9.54
C LYS A 135 0.82 -19.13 11.03
N GLN A 136 1.29 -18.06 11.68
CA GLN A 136 1.66 -18.09 13.10
C GLN A 136 0.46 -17.91 14.05
N HIS A 137 -0.52 -17.09 13.68
CA HIS A 137 -1.55 -16.62 14.59
C HIS A 137 -2.97 -17.04 14.18
N LYS A 138 -3.21 -17.33 12.90
CA LYS A 138 -4.53 -17.61 12.33
C LYS A 138 -4.42 -18.64 11.20
N PRO A 139 -4.01 -19.90 11.50
CA PRO A 139 -3.61 -20.88 10.49
C PRO A 139 -4.74 -21.39 9.59
N LYS A 140 -6.01 -21.16 9.95
CA LYS A 140 -7.17 -21.49 9.10
C LYS A 140 -7.52 -20.38 8.10
N SER A 141 -6.93 -19.19 8.27
CA SER A 141 -7.18 -18.02 7.42
C SER A 141 -6.44 -18.13 6.10
N LYS A 142 -6.88 -17.34 5.10
CA LYS A 142 -6.32 -17.31 3.75
C LYS A 142 -6.06 -15.88 3.29
N VAL A 143 -5.22 -15.77 2.27
CA VAL A 143 -5.01 -14.55 1.49
C VAL A 143 -5.49 -14.83 0.06
N LEU A 144 -6.47 -14.07 -0.40
CA LEU A 144 -6.95 -14.07 -1.77
C LEU A 144 -6.38 -12.84 -2.49
N VAL A 145 -5.62 -13.06 -3.55
CA VAL A 145 -5.07 -11.98 -4.38
C VAL A 145 -5.90 -11.87 -5.65
N LEU A 146 -6.72 -10.82 -5.74
CA LEU A 146 -7.50 -10.48 -6.93
C LEU A 146 -6.71 -9.49 -7.76
N ASP A 147 -5.98 -9.98 -8.74
CA ASP A 147 -5.01 -9.18 -9.48
C ASP A 147 -5.63 -8.65 -10.79
N ALA A 148 -5.56 -7.34 -11.01
CA ALA A 148 -6.00 -6.75 -12.28
C ALA A 148 -5.13 -7.19 -13.49
N LYS A 149 -4.04 -7.93 -13.27
CA LYS A 149 -3.06 -8.34 -14.28
C LYS A 149 -2.97 -9.85 -14.41
N ASP A 150 -2.55 -10.32 -15.59
CA ASP A 150 -2.29 -11.74 -15.86
C ASP A 150 -0.88 -12.17 -15.48
N LYS A 151 -0.01 -11.22 -15.19
CA LYS A 151 1.38 -11.46 -14.78
C LYS A 151 1.84 -10.36 -13.85
N PHE A 152 2.75 -10.72 -12.94
CA PHE A 152 3.34 -9.75 -12.03
C PHE A 152 4.86 -9.94 -11.86
N SER A 153 5.49 -8.91 -11.31
CA SER A 153 6.94 -8.88 -11.12
C SER A 153 7.42 -10.00 -10.18
N LYS A 154 8.37 -10.81 -10.65
CA LYS A 154 8.94 -11.94 -9.88
C LYS A 154 7.93 -13.04 -9.55
N GLN A 155 6.89 -13.21 -10.35
CA GLN A 155 5.78 -14.13 -10.10
C GLN A 155 6.23 -15.54 -9.71
N ALA A 156 7.08 -16.17 -10.52
CA ALA A 156 7.53 -17.53 -10.25
C ALA A 156 8.20 -17.68 -8.87
N LEU A 157 9.00 -16.67 -8.48
CA LEU A 157 9.68 -16.69 -7.18
C LEU A 157 8.69 -16.55 -6.02
N PHE A 158 7.69 -15.65 -6.15
CA PHE A 158 6.66 -15.50 -5.12
C PHE A 158 5.79 -16.75 -5.00
N GLN A 159 5.33 -17.30 -6.12
CA GLN A 159 4.50 -18.50 -6.12
C GLN A 159 5.25 -19.70 -5.53
N GLN A 160 6.49 -19.93 -5.93
CA GLN A 160 7.33 -20.96 -5.31
C GLN A 160 7.42 -20.76 -3.78
N GLY A 161 7.71 -19.54 -3.32
CA GLY A 161 7.80 -19.25 -1.89
C GLY A 161 6.47 -19.45 -1.15
N TRP A 162 5.33 -19.11 -1.78
CA TRP A 162 4.03 -19.35 -1.17
C TRP A 162 3.68 -20.83 -1.08
N ASP A 163 3.98 -21.61 -2.13
CA ASP A 163 3.73 -23.05 -2.16
C ASP A 163 4.59 -23.79 -1.11
N GLU A 164 5.85 -23.39 -0.96
CA GLU A 164 6.78 -23.99 0.01
C GLU A 164 6.49 -23.58 1.46
N LEU A 165 6.25 -22.29 1.69
CA LEU A 165 6.17 -21.73 3.04
C LEU A 165 4.74 -21.63 3.58
N TYR A 166 3.75 -21.46 2.71
CA TYR A 166 2.34 -21.20 3.06
C TYR A 166 1.38 -22.07 2.21
N PRO A 167 1.57 -23.39 2.15
CA PRO A 167 0.82 -24.27 1.25
C PRO A 167 -0.70 -24.13 1.48
N GLY A 168 -1.43 -23.81 0.40
CA GLY A 168 -2.88 -23.64 0.41
C GLY A 168 -3.41 -22.39 1.13
N MET A 169 -2.53 -21.51 1.62
CA MET A 169 -2.93 -20.29 2.33
C MET A 169 -3.06 -19.09 1.38
N VAL A 170 -2.29 -19.02 0.31
CA VAL A 170 -2.32 -17.93 -0.66
C VAL A 170 -2.91 -18.41 -1.97
N GLU A 171 -3.96 -17.74 -2.42
CA GLU A 171 -4.59 -17.96 -3.72
C GLU A 171 -4.44 -16.69 -4.57
N TRP A 172 -3.98 -16.85 -5.80
CA TRP A 172 -3.82 -15.75 -6.75
C TRP A 172 -4.70 -15.99 -7.97
N VAL A 173 -5.56 -15.01 -8.26
CA VAL A 173 -6.48 -15.00 -9.40
C VAL A 173 -6.04 -13.90 -10.36
N SER A 174 -5.77 -14.28 -11.62
CA SER A 174 -5.34 -13.33 -12.65
C SER A 174 -6.50 -12.48 -13.17
N GLY A 175 -6.19 -11.34 -13.78
CA GLY A 175 -7.19 -10.45 -14.36
C GLY A 175 -8.10 -11.14 -15.36
N SER A 176 -7.54 -11.95 -16.27
CA SER A 176 -8.30 -12.69 -17.28
C SER A 176 -9.13 -13.86 -16.72
N THR A 177 -8.90 -14.26 -15.47
CA THR A 177 -9.62 -15.35 -14.81
C THR A 177 -10.53 -14.87 -13.66
N GLY A 178 -10.87 -13.57 -13.63
CA GLY A 178 -11.81 -13.00 -12.67
C GLY A 178 -11.17 -12.20 -11.53
N GLY A 179 -9.84 -11.94 -11.59
CA GLY A 179 -9.15 -11.16 -10.55
C GLY A 179 -9.30 -9.64 -10.65
N ARG A 180 -9.89 -9.11 -11.73
CA ARG A 180 -10.07 -7.67 -11.91
C ARG A 180 -11.28 -7.18 -11.11
N ILE A 181 -11.03 -6.24 -10.21
CA ILE A 181 -12.06 -5.58 -9.40
C ILE A 181 -12.68 -4.45 -10.23
N ASP A 182 -13.99 -4.40 -10.24
CA ASP A 182 -14.81 -3.38 -10.90
C ASP A 182 -15.37 -2.39 -9.88
N GLU A 183 -15.97 -2.90 -8.79
CA GLU A 183 -16.65 -2.12 -7.78
C GLU A 183 -16.28 -2.57 -6.36
N ILE A 184 -16.32 -1.65 -5.42
CA ILE A 184 -16.16 -1.91 -3.98
C ILE A 184 -17.32 -1.28 -3.20
N ASP A 185 -18.08 -2.11 -2.49
CA ASP A 185 -18.98 -1.64 -1.43
C ASP A 185 -18.21 -1.56 -0.10
N VAL A 186 -17.83 -0.34 0.25
CA VAL A 186 -17.04 -0.07 1.46
C VAL A 186 -17.80 -0.39 2.74
N ALA A 187 -19.13 -0.19 2.75
CA ALA A 187 -19.94 -0.40 3.94
C ALA A 187 -20.03 -1.87 4.33
N THR A 188 -20.12 -2.75 3.35
CA THR A 188 -20.15 -4.21 3.54
C THR A 188 -18.77 -4.86 3.41
N ARG A 189 -17.76 -4.10 2.97
CA ARG A 189 -16.41 -4.59 2.60
C ARG A 189 -16.47 -5.68 1.55
N THR A 190 -17.33 -5.52 0.57
CA THR A 190 -17.52 -6.45 -0.52
C THR A 190 -16.84 -5.92 -1.77
N LEU A 191 -16.10 -6.79 -2.46
CA LEU A 191 -15.49 -6.52 -3.76
C LEU A 191 -16.28 -7.26 -4.82
N TYR A 192 -16.55 -6.57 -5.94
CA TYR A 192 -17.17 -7.16 -7.13
C TYR A 192 -16.14 -7.17 -8.26
N THR A 193 -16.05 -8.28 -8.95
CA THR A 193 -15.15 -8.43 -10.09
C THR A 193 -15.88 -8.19 -11.42
N GLU A 194 -15.15 -7.88 -12.49
CA GLU A 194 -15.71 -7.74 -13.85
C GLU A 194 -16.42 -9.02 -14.31
N SER A 195 -16.09 -10.19 -13.77
CA SER A 195 -16.78 -11.46 -14.03
C SER A 195 -18.12 -11.60 -13.27
N GLY A 196 -18.43 -10.68 -12.37
CA GLY A 196 -19.63 -10.70 -11.54
C GLY A 196 -19.50 -11.51 -10.25
N ASP A 197 -18.30 -11.98 -9.92
CA ASP A 197 -18.06 -12.67 -8.65
C ASP A 197 -18.05 -11.65 -7.49
N LYS A 198 -18.42 -12.15 -6.31
CA LYS A 198 -18.52 -11.38 -5.08
C LYS A 198 -17.60 -11.98 -4.02
N HIS A 199 -16.75 -11.13 -3.42
CA HIS A 199 -15.78 -11.52 -2.39
C HIS A 199 -15.90 -10.66 -1.15
#